data_0a761c84ad885525c62a98d9e35d37ac
#
_entry.id   0a761c84ad885525c62a98d9e35d37ac
#
_cell.length_a   1.000
_cell.length_b   1.000
_cell.length_c   1.000
_cell.angle_alpha   90.00
_cell.angle_beta   90.00
_cell.angle_gamma   90.00
#
_symmetry.space_group_name_H-M   'P 1'
#
loop_
_entity.id
_entity.type
_entity.pdbx_description
1 polymer ?
#
loop_
_entity_poly.entity_id
_entity_poly.type
_entity_poly.pdbx_seq_one_letter_code
_entity_poly.pdbx_strand_id
1 'polypeptide(L)'
;YWWSRYWMYSDHELRELCKNFENYNIPLDVLVIDMDWHYTDKGRGSWTGWTWNKELFPDYRKLLKDLKADNGLRVTLNLHPAEGVRSYEEQYEAVARDNGVDPATKQEIPSKKSFIKSMFRMF
;
A
#
# COMPACT_ATOMS: atom_id res chain seq x y z
N TYR A 1 21.07 3.13 -1.72
CA TYR A 1 20.26 4.31 -2.05
C TYR A 1 18.76 3.99 -1.97
N TRP A 2 17.97 4.90 -1.43
CA TRP A 2 16.52 4.82 -1.35
C TRP A 2 15.92 5.77 -2.37
N TRP A 3 14.99 5.29 -3.21
CA TRP A 3 14.23 6.11 -4.13
C TRP A 3 12.80 6.26 -3.62
N SER A 4 12.34 7.50 -3.54
CA SER A 4 10.94 7.84 -3.29
C SER A 4 10.54 9.03 -4.15
N ARG A 5 9.33 9.01 -4.68
CA ARG A 5 8.74 10.12 -5.41
C ARG A 5 7.25 10.17 -5.18
N TYR A 6 6.74 11.35 -4.89
CA TYR A 6 5.31 11.62 -4.86
C TYR A 6 4.76 11.55 -6.30
N TRP A 7 4.32 10.38 -6.71
CA TRP A 7 3.86 10.08 -8.06
C TRP A 7 2.98 8.84 -8.07
N MET A 8 1.94 8.85 -8.93
CA MET A 8 1.09 7.69 -9.15
C MET A 8 1.77 6.75 -10.16
N TYR A 9 2.51 5.77 -9.64
CA TYR A 9 3.13 4.75 -10.46
C TYR A 9 2.19 3.57 -10.72
N SER A 10 2.30 2.98 -11.90
CA SER A 10 1.82 1.64 -12.20
C SER A 10 2.92 0.59 -12.01
N ASP A 11 2.56 -0.70 -12.01
CA ASP A 11 3.50 -1.83 -12.04
C ASP A 11 4.53 -1.67 -13.16
N HIS A 12 4.05 -1.38 -14.37
CA HIS A 12 4.91 -1.19 -15.54
C HIS A 12 5.92 -0.05 -15.34
N GLU A 13 5.47 1.10 -14.89
CA GLU A 13 6.35 2.26 -14.67
C GLU A 13 7.39 2.03 -13.59
N LEU A 14 7.06 1.29 -12.52
CA LEU A 14 8.04 0.92 -11.50
C LEU A 14 9.11 -0.03 -12.05
N ARG A 15 8.73 -0.98 -12.91
CA ARG A 15 9.69 -1.86 -13.58
C ARG A 15 10.62 -1.09 -14.51
N GLU A 16 10.08 -0.16 -15.28
CA GLU A 16 10.88 0.73 -16.14
C GLU A 16 11.82 1.61 -15.33
N LEU A 17 11.34 2.17 -14.21
CA LEU A 17 12.15 2.95 -13.30
C LEU A 17 13.36 2.14 -12.79
N CYS A 18 13.13 0.93 -12.29
CA CYS A 18 14.21 0.06 -11.81
C CYS A 18 15.21 -0.27 -12.92
N LYS A 19 14.72 -0.57 -14.12
CA LYS A 19 15.57 -0.81 -15.30
C LYS A 19 16.41 0.42 -15.68
N ASN A 20 15.87 1.63 -15.52
CA ASN A 20 16.62 2.85 -15.77
C ASN A 20 17.77 3.03 -14.76
N PHE A 21 17.55 2.73 -13.47
CA PHE A 21 18.62 2.71 -12.48
C PHE A 21 19.77 1.76 -12.89
N GLU A 22 19.42 0.57 -13.38
CA GLU A 22 20.41 -0.40 -13.89
C GLU A 22 21.14 0.14 -15.13
N ASN A 23 20.41 0.65 -16.11
CA ASN A 23 20.95 1.14 -17.38
C ASN A 23 21.94 2.30 -17.17
N TYR A 24 21.71 3.14 -16.18
CA TYR A 24 22.58 4.26 -15.84
C TYR A 24 23.65 3.90 -14.78
N ASN A 25 23.72 2.62 -14.37
CA ASN A 25 24.62 2.16 -13.31
C ASN A 25 24.45 2.94 -11.99
N ILE A 26 23.23 3.33 -11.65
CA ILE A 26 22.91 3.99 -10.39
C ILE A 26 22.46 2.92 -9.40
N PRO A 27 23.15 2.72 -8.27
CA PRO A 27 22.76 1.72 -7.29
C PRO A 27 21.44 2.09 -6.64
N LEU A 28 20.53 1.09 -6.50
CA LEU A 28 19.26 1.23 -5.81
C LEU A 28 19.10 0.05 -4.85
N ASP A 29 18.87 0.33 -3.56
CA ASP A 29 18.70 -0.68 -2.52
C ASP A 29 17.23 -0.80 -2.09
N VAL A 30 16.54 0.34 -1.99
CA VAL A 30 15.16 0.41 -1.52
C VAL A 30 14.31 1.27 -2.45
N LEU A 31 13.22 0.68 -2.92
CA LEU A 31 12.16 1.36 -3.65
C LEU A 31 11.02 1.70 -2.70
N VAL A 32 10.71 2.97 -2.55
CA VAL A 32 9.52 3.43 -1.82
C VAL A 32 8.39 3.67 -2.81
N ILE A 33 7.28 2.94 -2.68
CA ILE A 33 6.06 3.21 -3.43
C ILE A 33 5.21 4.15 -2.58
N ASP A 34 5.16 5.41 -3.00
CA ASP A 34 4.65 6.49 -2.17
C ASP A 34 3.14 6.65 -2.32
N MET A 35 2.69 6.98 -3.52
CA MET A 35 1.30 7.36 -3.76
C MET A 35 0.53 6.30 -4.54
N ASP A 36 -0.77 6.25 -4.30
CA ASP A 36 -1.75 5.53 -5.12
C ASP A 36 -1.48 4.01 -5.29
N TRP A 37 -0.50 3.45 -4.56
CA TRP A 37 -0.34 2.01 -4.50
C TRP A 37 -1.59 1.34 -3.89
N HIS A 38 -2.29 2.07 -3.02
CA HIS A 38 -3.58 1.75 -2.45
C HIS A 38 -4.69 2.58 -3.11
N TYR A 39 -5.92 2.19 -2.92
CA TYR A 39 -7.04 3.01 -3.34
C TYR A 39 -7.07 4.33 -2.55
N THR A 40 -6.94 5.45 -3.24
CA THR A 40 -6.97 6.80 -2.67
C THR A 40 -8.31 7.48 -2.85
N ASP A 41 -9.03 7.13 -3.91
CA ASP A 41 -10.36 7.66 -4.18
C ASP A 41 -11.24 6.62 -4.87
N LYS A 42 -12.31 6.25 -4.23
CA LYS A 42 -13.45 5.55 -4.82
C LYS A 42 -14.68 6.47 -4.71
N GLY A 43 -14.51 7.77 -5.05
CA GLY A 43 -15.55 8.79 -4.98
C GLY A 43 -15.79 9.34 -3.57
N ARG A 44 -14.90 9.11 -2.62
CA ARG A 44 -15.02 9.55 -1.21
C ARG A 44 -13.76 10.17 -0.62
N GLY A 45 -12.71 10.39 -1.42
CA GLY A 45 -11.49 11.09 -1.01
C GLY A 45 -10.81 10.49 0.23
N SER A 46 -10.58 9.18 0.25
CA SER A 46 -10.08 8.54 1.44
C SER A 46 -8.61 8.15 1.33
N TRP A 47 -7.83 8.59 2.30
CA TRP A 47 -6.41 8.31 2.49
C TRP A 47 -6.22 7.28 3.60
N THR A 48 -6.61 6.04 3.34
CA THR A 48 -6.50 4.96 4.33
C THR A 48 -5.26 4.11 4.15
N GLY A 49 -4.93 3.73 2.91
CA GLY A 49 -3.68 3.07 2.59
C GLY A 49 -3.57 1.60 2.99
N TRP A 50 -4.64 0.82 2.87
CA TRP A 50 -4.62 -0.57 3.30
C TRP A 50 -4.81 -1.60 2.18
N THR A 51 -5.43 -1.22 1.07
CA THR A 51 -5.78 -2.13 -0.02
C THR A 51 -5.09 -1.74 -1.30
N TRP A 52 -4.36 -2.67 -1.91
CA TRP A 52 -3.68 -2.44 -3.17
C TRP A 52 -4.64 -2.02 -4.27
N ASN A 53 -4.26 -0.99 -5.00
CA ASN A 53 -4.97 -0.56 -6.20
C ASN A 53 -4.69 -1.53 -7.35
N LYS A 54 -5.64 -2.44 -7.60
CA LYS A 54 -5.50 -3.50 -8.61
C LYS A 54 -5.55 -3.00 -10.05
N GLU A 55 -5.95 -1.76 -10.27
CA GLU A 55 -5.89 -1.12 -11.60
C GLU A 55 -4.45 -0.77 -11.96
N LEU A 56 -3.69 -0.27 -10.99
CA LEU A 56 -2.27 0.06 -11.17
C LEU A 56 -1.35 -1.15 -10.93
N PHE A 57 -1.73 -2.02 -10.01
CA PHE A 57 -0.96 -3.19 -9.55
C PHE A 57 -1.80 -4.47 -9.60
N PRO A 58 -2.12 -4.98 -10.80
CA PRO A 58 -2.99 -6.14 -10.96
C PRO A 58 -2.44 -7.40 -10.28
N ASP A 59 -1.13 -7.57 -10.26
CA ASP A 59 -0.44 -8.64 -9.53
C ASP A 59 0.74 -8.08 -8.72
N TYR A 60 0.42 -7.34 -7.66
CA TYR A 60 1.42 -6.75 -6.78
C TYR A 60 2.34 -7.80 -6.13
N ARG A 61 1.86 -9.02 -5.89
CA ARG A 61 2.66 -10.10 -5.30
C ARG A 61 3.78 -10.54 -6.24
N LYS A 62 3.45 -10.64 -7.53
CA LYS A 62 4.44 -10.94 -8.57
C LYS A 62 5.43 -9.79 -8.71
N LEU A 63 4.96 -8.53 -8.75
CA LEU A 63 5.84 -7.36 -8.78
C LEU A 63 6.86 -7.39 -7.64
N LEU A 64 6.41 -7.52 -6.40
CA LEU A 64 7.30 -7.53 -5.23
C LEU A 64 8.30 -8.69 -5.27
N LYS A 65 7.88 -9.87 -5.73
CA LYS A 65 8.75 -11.02 -5.91
C LYS A 65 9.83 -10.77 -6.96
N ASP A 66 9.43 -10.23 -8.11
CA ASP A 66 10.34 -9.94 -9.23
C ASP A 66 11.36 -8.88 -8.84
N LEU A 67 10.95 -7.76 -8.24
CA LEU A 67 11.84 -6.69 -7.78
C LEU A 67 12.89 -7.21 -6.78
N LYS A 68 12.51 -8.13 -5.91
CA LYS A 68 13.43 -8.76 -4.98
C LYS A 68 14.39 -9.73 -5.67
N ALA A 69 13.90 -10.56 -6.60
CA ALA A 69 14.68 -11.60 -7.25
C ALA A 69 15.61 -11.06 -8.32
N ASP A 70 15.11 -10.16 -9.17
CA ASP A 70 15.84 -9.67 -10.35
C ASP A 70 16.74 -8.48 -10.03
N ASN A 71 16.29 -7.60 -9.14
CA ASN A 71 17.01 -6.35 -8.82
C ASN A 71 17.60 -6.34 -7.40
N GLY A 72 17.34 -7.35 -6.58
CA GLY A 72 17.77 -7.38 -5.18
C GLY A 72 17.14 -6.32 -4.28
N LEU A 73 16.06 -5.69 -4.74
CA LEU A 73 15.46 -4.54 -4.07
C LEU A 73 14.63 -4.93 -2.85
N ARG A 74 14.66 -4.08 -1.86
CA ARG A 74 13.63 -4.02 -0.82
C ARG A 74 12.58 -2.99 -1.22
N VAL A 75 11.33 -3.32 -0.98
CA VAL A 75 10.21 -2.41 -1.25
C VAL A 75 9.58 -2.01 0.07
N THR A 76 9.28 -0.73 0.22
CA THR A 76 8.48 -0.20 1.32
C THR A 76 7.35 0.67 0.77
N LEU A 77 6.31 0.83 1.55
CA LEU A 77 5.09 1.53 1.17
C LEU A 77 4.90 2.74 2.09
N ASN A 78 4.45 3.84 1.53
CA ASN A 78 4.00 4.97 2.33
C ASN A 78 2.56 4.73 2.80
N LEU A 79 2.31 4.84 4.11
CA LEU A 79 1.01 4.60 4.72
C LEU A 79 0.39 5.90 5.21
N HIS A 80 -0.93 6.02 5.06
CA HIS A 80 -1.71 7.19 5.49
C HIS A 80 -2.86 6.77 6.41
N PRO A 81 -2.59 6.30 7.64
CA PRO A 81 -3.59 5.70 8.52
C PRO A 81 -4.53 6.70 9.19
N ALA A 82 -4.41 8.00 8.89
CA ALA A 82 -5.12 9.05 9.59
C ALA A 82 -6.64 8.91 9.54
N GLU A 83 -7.18 8.38 8.45
CA GLU A 83 -8.63 8.22 8.26
C GLU A 83 -9.17 6.86 8.72
N GLY A 84 -8.33 5.99 9.28
CA GLY A 84 -8.74 4.68 9.77
C GLY A 84 -8.94 3.67 8.65
N VAL A 85 -10.00 2.84 8.73
CA VAL A 85 -10.31 1.79 7.75
C VAL A 85 -11.74 1.96 7.24
N ARG A 86 -11.88 1.94 5.93
CA ARG A 86 -13.16 2.05 5.25
C ARG A 86 -13.73 0.68 4.93
N SER A 87 -15.05 0.61 4.74
CA SER A 87 -15.76 -0.66 4.52
C SER A 87 -15.42 -1.39 3.22
N TYR A 88 -14.73 -0.75 2.28
CA TYR A 88 -14.25 -1.37 1.03
C TYR A 88 -12.86 -2.00 1.15
N GLU A 89 -12.16 -1.77 2.26
CA GLU A 89 -10.81 -2.30 2.46
C GLU A 89 -10.82 -3.81 2.68
N GLU A 90 -9.82 -4.50 2.14
CA GLU A 90 -9.71 -5.96 2.29
C GLU A 90 -9.63 -6.41 3.77
N GLN A 91 -9.05 -5.58 4.64
CA GLN A 91 -8.89 -5.86 6.07
C GLN A 91 -10.09 -5.40 6.91
N TYR A 92 -11.08 -4.74 6.32
CA TYR A 92 -12.16 -4.09 7.06
C TYR A 92 -12.88 -5.02 8.04
N GLU A 93 -13.29 -6.21 7.60
CA GLU A 93 -14.04 -7.13 8.46
C GLU A 93 -13.24 -7.55 9.71
N ALA A 94 -11.96 -7.84 9.54
CA ALA A 94 -11.11 -8.24 10.66
C ALA A 94 -10.94 -7.08 11.65
N VAL A 95 -10.67 -5.88 11.13
CA VAL A 95 -10.51 -4.67 11.97
C VAL A 95 -11.81 -4.30 12.67
N ALA A 96 -12.94 -4.39 11.99
CA ALA A 96 -14.26 -4.10 12.57
C ALA A 96 -14.55 -5.02 13.75
N ARG A 97 -14.39 -6.34 13.57
CA ARG A 97 -14.60 -7.33 14.65
C ARG A 97 -13.68 -7.08 15.83
N ASP A 98 -12.38 -6.81 15.59
CA ASP A 98 -11.41 -6.54 16.67
C ASP A 98 -11.71 -5.24 17.43
N ASN A 99 -12.42 -4.31 16.81
CA ASN A 99 -12.89 -3.06 17.43
C ASN A 99 -14.34 -3.14 17.97
N GLY A 100 -14.95 -4.31 17.95
CA GLY A 100 -16.32 -4.52 18.48
C GLY A 100 -17.42 -3.92 17.60
N VAL A 101 -17.13 -3.72 16.31
CA VAL A 101 -18.08 -3.22 15.31
C VAL A 101 -18.55 -4.40 14.46
N ASP A 102 -19.89 -4.50 14.27
CA ASP A 102 -20.44 -5.48 13.35
C ASP A 102 -20.11 -5.10 11.89
N PRO A 103 -19.34 -5.93 11.16
CA PRO A 103 -18.96 -5.64 9.78
C PRO A 103 -20.16 -5.40 8.84
N ALA A 104 -21.31 -6.03 9.13
CA ALA A 104 -22.51 -5.88 8.31
C ALA A 104 -23.05 -4.44 8.27
N THR A 105 -22.75 -3.64 9.30
CA THR A 105 -23.16 -2.24 9.38
C THR A 105 -22.39 -1.33 8.43
N LYS A 106 -21.23 -1.79 7.93
CA LYS A 106 -20.29 -1.00 7.12
C LYS A 106 -19.87 0.33 7.78
N GLN A 107 -19.95 0.40 9.10
CA GLN A 107 -19.52 1.57 9.86
C GLN A 107 -18.01 1.75 9.70
N GLU A 108 -17.58 2.95 9.35
CA GLU A 108 -16.17 3.28 9.23
C GLU A 108 -15.44 3.18 10.58
N ILE A 109 -14.23 2.63 10.55
CA ILE A 109 -13.39 2.50 11.74
C ILE A 109 -12.42 3.67 11.79
N PRO A 110 -12.62 4.65 12.67
CA PRO A 110 -11.74 5.81 12.76
C PRO A 110 -10.39 5.46 13.35
N SER A 111 -9.37 6.23 13.00
CA SER A 111 -8.02 6.09 13.57
C SER A 111 -8.02 6.48 15.06
N LYS A 112 -8.12 5.48 15.93
CA LYS A 112 -8.04 5.61 17.40
C LYS A 112 -6.95 4.66 17.94
N LYS A 113 -6.60 4.78 19.21
CA LYS A 113 -5.61 3.89 19.87
C LYS A 113 -5.94 2.40 19.71
N SER A 114 -7.22 2.02 19.78
CA SER A 114 -7.69 0.64 19.56
C SER A 114 -7.39 0.17 18.15
N PHE A 115 -7.64 1.00 17.15
CA PHE A 115 -7.36 0.73 15.74
C PHE A 115 -5.86 0.48 15.51
N ILE A 116 -4.98 1.34 16.00
CA ILE A 116 -3.53 1.18 15.87
C ILE A 116 -3.09 -0.17 16.48
N LYS A 117 -3.65 -0.54 17.63
CA LYS A 117 -3.38 -1.81 18.30
C LYS A 117 -3.84 -3.02 17.48
N SER A 118 -5.00 -2.93 16.81
CA SER A 118 -5.50 -3.95 15.88
C SER A 118 -4.58 -4.13 14.68
N MET A 119 -4.12 -3.03 14.10
CA MET A 119 -3.21 -3.07 12.95
C MET A 119 -1.90 -3.78 13.27
N PHE A 120 -1.27 -3.47 14.41
CA PHE A 120 -0.03 -4.14 14.82
C PHE A 120 -0.20 -5.64 15.14
N ARG A 121 -1.41 -6.14 15.31
CA ARG A 121 -1.67 -7.58 15.48
C ARG A 121 -1.85 -8.33 14.16
N MET A 122 -2.12 -7.61 13.06
CA MET A 122 -2.36 -8.21 11.75
C MET A 122 -1.11 -8.27 10.86
N PHE A 123 -0.05 -7.58 11.23
CA PHE A 123 1.26 -7.58 10.60
C PHE A 123 2.33 -8.16 11.52
#